data_bc1789f3af40080d56f9377688c8542c
#
_entry.id   bc1789f3af40080d56f9377688c8542c
#
_cell.length_a   1.000
_cell.length_b   1.000
_cell.length_c   1.000
_cell.angle_alpha   90.00
_cell.angle_beta   90.00
_cell.angle_gamma   90.00
#
_symmetry.space_group_name_H-M   'P 1'
#
loop_
_entity.id
_entity.type
_entity.pdbx_description
1 polymer ?
#
loop_
_entity_poly.entity_id
_entity_poly.type
_entity_poly.pdbx_seq_one_letter_code
_entity_poly.pdbx_strand_id
1 'polypeptide(L)'
;TVTMGLPKHGLLTASGIECVGSLKVVDLGISPAFLEHIECPLELIVAEEVGALFGRRPRNAHKGSFGHVLIIGGSAGRSGAIVMAAQAALRSGVGLVSVVTPRSVWSNVAASMKEAMVFAGEETTSGVLTPDFWPAGVKDLKAFDAVLVGPGMGTQDECRLVVMDIIRRCKVPLVLDADALNVHKRRDRLIPTATCAVIMTPHPGELARFMAEDVAGIQSDRLDACRRAVEATKATVVLKGAGTIVAASGEKPVVNMTGNPGMAKGGSGDVLAGIIVGLLGQGLAPFAASRAGVYIQGRAGDRAALRLSQAGMLARDIIDDIPFVMRELCGR
;
A
#
# COMPACT_ATOMS: atom_id res chain seq x y z
N THR A 1 21.72 12.74 14.99
CA THR A 1 22.13 11.58 15.82
C THR A 1 23.16 10.74 15.09
N VAL A 2 24.20 10.30 15.82
CA VAL A 2 25.21 9.36 15.33
C VAL A 2 25.01 8.04 16.07
N THR A 3 24.95 6.92 15.34
CA THR A 3 24.92 5.55 15.89
C THR A 3 26.05 4.72 15.33
N MET A 4 26.58 3.80 16.12
CA MET A 4 27.74 3.01 15.75
C MET A 4 27.35 1.60 15.33
N GLY A 5 27.93 1.10 14.25
CA GLY A 5 27.72 -0.24 13.69
C GLY A 5 26.37 -0.39 13.03
N LEU A 6 25.29 -0.59 13.78
CA LEU A 6 23.94 -0.76 13.28
C LEU A 6 22.99 0.33 13.82
N PRO A 7 21.95 0.73 13.08
CA PRO A 7 20.89 1.59 13.60
C PRO A 7 20.18 0.86 14.75
N LYS A 8 19.88 1.59 15.83
CA LYS A 8 19.17 1.02 16.98
C LYS A 8 17.67 1.12 16.77
N HIS A 9 16.93 0.05 17.04
CA HIS A 9 15.48 -0.03 16.91
C HIS A 9 14.75 1.18 17.51
N GLY A 10 15.11 1.60 18.72
CA GLY A 10 14.51 2.73 19.41
C GLY A 10 14.76 4.10 18.74
N LEU A 11 15.71 4.23 17.80
CA LEU A 11 15.91 5.44 17.00
C LEU A 11 15.00 5.48 15.77
N LEU A 12 14.44 4.33 15.36
CA LEU A 12 13.67 4.16 14.12
C LEU A 12 12.17 3.99 14.37
N THR A 13 11.74 3.92 15.62
CA THR A 13 10.35 3.64 15.99
C THR A 13 9.89 4.53 17.13
N ALA A 14 8.56 4.69 17.25
CA ALA A 14 7.91 5.42 18.33
C ALA A 14 8.46 6.85 18.54
N SER A 15 8.67 7.26 19.77
CA SER A 15 9.19 8.58 20.13
C SER A 15 10.63 8.83 19.68
N GLY A 16 11.39 7.78 19.38
CA GLY A 16 12.76 7.93 18.89
C GLY A 16 12.85 8.68 17.58
N ILE A 17 11.88 8.52 16.67
CA ILE A 17 11.82 9.22 15.38
C ILE A 17 11.76 10.75 15.59
N GLU A 18 11.00 11.22 16.59
CA GLU A 18 10.87 12.66 16.87
C GLU A 18 12.18 13.27 17.41
N CYS A 19 13.02 12.47 18.05
CA CYS A 19 14.25 12.92 18.70
C CYS A 19 15.50 12.67 17.86
N VAL A 20 15.46 11.76 16.88
CA VAL A 20 16.66 11.29 16.18
C VAL A 20 17.25 12.35 15.24
N GLY A 21 16.42 13.15 14.61
CA GLY A 21 16.83 14.06 13.55
C GLY A 21 17.47 13.31 12.37
N SER A 22 18.53 13.86 11.80
CA SER A 22 19.32 13.15 10.78
C SER A 22 20.15 12.05 11.42
N LEU A 23 19.85 10.79 11.09
CA LEU A 23 20.56 9.61 11.59
C LEU A 23 21.76 9.29 10.71
N LYS A 24 22.95 9.25 11.30
CA LYS A 24 24.18 8.78 10.66
C LYS A 24 24.66 7.50 11.31
N VAL A 25 24.77 6.41 10.56
CA VAL A 25 25.38 5.17 11.00
C VAL A 25 26.87 5.23 10.69
N VAL A 26 27.71 5.02 11.70
CA VAL A 26 29.17 4.96 11.55
C VAL A 26 29.59 3.51 11.49
N ASP A 27 30.28 3.13 10.43
CA ASP A 27 30.86 1.80 10.30
C ASP A 27 31.99 1.62 11.32
N LEU A 28 31.99 0.50 12.03
CA LEU A 28 32.99 0.11 13.00
C LEU A 28 33.97 -0.92 12.42
N GLY A 29 33.90 -1.22 11.12
CA GLY A 29 34.69 -2.28 10.50
C GLY A 29 34.29 -3.69 10.95
N ILE A 30 33.04 -3.89 11.41
CA ILE A 30 32.53 -5.21 11.78
C ILE A 30 32.33 -6.01 10.50
N SER A 31 32.89 -7.22 10.44
CA SER A 31 32.77 -8.03 9.24
C SER A 31 31.30 -8.39 8.92
N PRO A 32 30.89 -8.42 7.65
CA PRO A 32 29.55 -8.84 7.25
C PRO A 32 29.15 -10.21 7.83
N ALA A 33 30.08 -11.17 7.84
CA ALA A 33 29.86 -12.50 8.39
C ALA A 33 29.49 -12.47 9.89
N PHE A 34 30.01 -11.51 10.66
CA PHE A 34 29.61 -11.34 12.06
C PHE A 34 28.23 -10.70 12.17
N LEU A 35 27.92 -9.72 11.31
CA LEU A 35 26.59 -9.05 11.31
C LEU A 35 25.46 -10.01 10.95
N GLU A 36 25.71 -11.02 10.11
CA GLU A 36 24.73 -12.06 9.75
C GLU A 36 24.29 -12.90 10.98
N HIS A 37 25.10 -12.98 12.03
CA HIS A 37 24.79 -13.71 13.26
C HIS A 37 24.08 -12.86 14.32
N ILE A 38 23.91 -11.55 14.05
CA ILE A 38 23.20 -10.67 14.99
C ILE A 38 21.69 -10.84 14.79
N GLU A 39 21.02 -11.28 15.84
CA GLU A 39 19.54 -11.30 15.84
C GLU A 39 18.99 -9.87 15.84
N CYS A 40 18.54 -9.42 14.67
CA CYS A 40 17.85 -8.15 14.54
C CYS A 40 16.34 -8.41 14.42
N PRO A 41 15.51 -7.79 15.27
CA PRO A 41 14.05 -7.98 15.22
C PRO A 41 13.39 -7.30 14.00
N LEU A 42 14.11 -6.41 13.34
CA LEU A 42 13.62 -5.51 12.29
C LEU A 42 14.78 -5.14 11.37
N GLU A 43 14.55 -5.10 10.06
CA GLU A 43 15.51 -4.65 9.05
C GLU A 43 15.11 -3.29 8.46
N LEU A 44 16.08 -2.52 8.00
CA LEU A 44 15.85 -1.25 7.34
C LEU A 44 15.69 -1.48 5.83
N ILE A 45 14.66 -0.88 5.23
CA ILE A 45 14.52 -0.87 3.77
C ILE A 45 15.54 0.09 3.17
N VAL A 46 16.38 -0.40 2.26
CA VAL A 46 17.41 0.38 1.57
C VAL A 46 17.18 0.40 0.06
N ALA A 47 17.68 1.45 -0.60
CA ALA A 47 17.47 1.70 -2.03
C ALA A 47 17.97 0.56 -2.92
N GLU A 48 19.13 0.00 -2.59
CA GLU A 48 19.82 -1.03 -3.34
C GLU A 48 18.96 -2.31 -3.42
N GLU A 49 18.38 -2.72 -2.31
CA GLU A 49 17.52 -3.91 -2.24
C GLU A 49 16.19 -3.69 -2.98
N VAL A 50 15.63 -2.48 -2.90
CA VAL A 50 14.42 -2.13 -3.65
C VAL A 50 14.74 -2.08 -5.13
N GLY A 51 15.85 -1.48 -5.52
CA GLY A 51 16.32 -1.42 -6.91
C GLY A 51 16.53 -2.79 -7.53
N ALA A 52 17.07 -3.75 -6.76
CA ALA A 52 17.29 -5.13 -7.21
C ALA A 52 15.99 -5.89 -7.56
N LEU A 53 14.83 -5.43 -7.11
CA LEU A 53 13.53 -6.02 -7.47
C LEU A 53 13.10 -5.70 -8.90
N PHE A 54 13.70 -4.69 -9.54
CA PHE A 54 13.30 -4.21 -10.87
C PHE A 54 14.27 -4.66 -11.95
N GLY A 55 13.79 -5.55 -12.81
CA GLY A 55 14.51 -5.98 -13.99
C GLY A 55 14.47 -4.96 -15.15
N ARG A 56 15.26 -5.22 -16.19
CA ARG A 56 15.22 -4.45 -17.43
C ARG A 56 13.91 -4.71 -18.18
N ARG A 57 13.20 -3.65 -18.61
CA ARG A 57 12.02 -3.77 -19.49
C ARG A 57 12.47 -4.17 -20.90
N PRO A 58 11.94 -5.28 -21.47
CA PRO A 58 12.27 -5.71 -22.82
C PRO A 58 11.85 -4.67 -23.86
N ARG A 59 12.62 -4.51 -24.95
CA ARG A 59 12.29 -3.57 -26.02
C ARG A 59 11.02 -3.94 -26.79
N ASN A 60 10.70 -5.23 -26.88
CA ASN A 60 9.51 -5.78 -27.55
C ASN A 60 8.32 -5.95 -26.63
N ALA A 61 8.32 -5.32 -25.44
CA ALA A 61 7.20 -5.40 -24.50
C ALA A 61 5.95 -4.70 -25.04
N HIS A 62 4.79 -5.21 -24.64
CA HIS A 62 3.47 -4.63 -24.89
C HIS A 62 2.75 -4.37 -23.57
N LYS A 63 1.60 -3.70 -23.59
CA LYS A 63 0.87 -3.33 -22.36
C LYS A 63 0.56 -4.52 -21.45
N GLY A 64 0.25 -5.70 -21.98
CA GLY A 64 0.03 -6.93 -21.19
C GLY A 64 1.30 -7.53 -20.56
N SER A 65 2.52 -7.09 -20.98
CA SER A 65 3.77 -7.60 -20.40
C SER A 65 4.03 -7.10 -18.99
N PHE A 66 3.30 -6.08 -18.56
CA PHE A 66 3.48 -5.44 -17.24
C PHE A 66 2.23 -5.55 -16.36
N GLY A 67 1.37 -6.52 -16.69
CA GLY A 67 0.21 -6.88 -15.91
C GLY A 67 -0.99 -5.97 -16.04
N HIS A 68 -2.10 -6.46 -15.50
CA HIS A 68 -3.40 -5.80 -15.49
C HIS A 68 -3.99 -5.86 -14.07
N VAL A 69 -4.26 -4.72 -13.47
CA VAL A 69 -4.83 -4.66 -12.12
C VAL A 69 -6.26 -4.13 -12.13
N LEU A 70 -7.06 -4.61 -11.17
CA LEU A 70 -8.41 -4.15 -10.91
C LEU A 70 -8.45 -3.34 -9.60
N ILE A 71 -9.04 -2.16 -9.63
CA ILE A 71 -9.23 -1.31 -8.45
C ILE A 71 -10.74 -1.09 -8.25
N ILE A 72 -11.25 -1.43 -7.07
CA ILE A 72 -12.68 -1.36 -6.72
C ILE A 72 -12.84 -0.40 -5.54
N GLY A 73 -13.66 0.62 -5.73
CA GLY A 73 -13.91 1.62 -4.70
C GLY A 73 -14.60 2.88 -5.21
N GLY A 74 -14.39 3.98 -4.51
CA GLY A 74 -15.13 5.22 -4.76
C GLY A 74 -16.56 5.15 -4.24
N SER A 75 -17.11 6.30 -3.94
CA SER A 75 -18.52 6.51 -3.58
C SER A 75 -18.89 7.97 -3.76
N ALA A 76 -20.18 8.31 -3.63
CA ALA A 76 -20.62 9.69 -3.66
C ALA A 76 -19.81 10.57 -2.68
N GLY A 77 -19.17 11.62 -3.21
CA GLY A 77 -18.29 12.53 -2.46
C GLY A 77 -16.85 12.02 -2.22
N ARG A 78 -16.48 10.79 -2.63
CA ARG A 78 -15.15 10.18 -2.37
C ARG A 78 -14.48 9.60 -3.62
N SER A 79 -14.82 10.10 -4.79
CA SER A 79 -14.25 9.63 -6.07
C SER A 79 -12.74 9.91 -6.20
N GLY A 80 -12.20 10.91 -5.48
CA GLY A 80 -10.79 11.27 -5.52
C GLY A 80 -9.85 10.16 -5.03
N ALA A 81 -10.26 9.36 -4.05
CA ALA A 81 -9.45 8.29 -3.47
C ALA A 81 -9.11 7.21 -4.52
N ILE A 82 -10.13 6.72 -5.25
CA ILE A 82 -9.92 5.69 -6.28
C ILE A 82 -9.14 6.24 -7.48
N VAL A 83 -9.30 7.52 -7.82
CA VAL A 83 -8.51 8.18 -8.88
C VAL A 83 -7.03 8.22 -8.48
N MET A 84 -6.70 8.63 -7.25
CA MET A 84 -5.32 8.67 -6.77
C MET A 84 -4.68 7.28 -6.74
N ALA A 85 -5.41 6.25 -6.28
CA ALA A 85 -4.93 4.88 -6.29
C ALA A 85 -4.64 4.39 -7.72
N ALA A 86 -5.54 4.63 -8.67
CA ALA A 86 -5.38 4.20 -10.05
C ALA A 86 -4.23 4.95 -10.76
N GLN A 87 -4.08 6.25 -10.54
CA GLN A 87 -2.95 7.02 -11.07
C GLN A 87 -1.62 6.55 -10.49
N ALA A 88 -1.55 6.28 -9.19
CA ALA A 88 -0.36 5.76 -8.53
C ALA A 88 0.03 4.36 -9.07
N ALA A 89 -0.94 3.48 -9.33
CA ALA A 89 -0.70 2.19 -9.96
C ALA A 89 -0.09 2.35 -11.36
N LEU A 90 -0.65 3.22 -12.22
CA LEU A 90 -0.10 3.50 -13.54
C LEU A 90 1.32 4.07 -13.46
N ARG A 91 1.57 5.03 -12.55
CA ARG A 91 2.89 5.65 -12.36
C ARG A 91 3.93 4.68 -11.80
N SER A 92 3.52 3.62 -11.09
CA SER A 92 4.43 2.57 -10.63
C SER A 92 4.81 1.56 -11.74
N GLY A 93 4.17 1.66 -12.91
CA GLY A 93 4.61 0.97 -14.12
C GLY A 93 3.79 -0.23 -14.56
N VAL A 94 2.62 -0.51 -13.94
CA VAL A 94 1.69 -1.53 -14.42
C VAL A 94 1.19 -1.19 -15.84
N GLY A 95 0.93 -2.21 -16.65
CA GLY A 95 0.58 -2.03 -18.05
C GLY A 95 -0.88 -1.62 -18.28
N LEU A 96 -1.79 -2.14 -17.47
CA LEU A 96 -3.22 -1.89 -17.58
C LEU A 96 -3.86 -1.72 -16.21
N VAL A 97 -4.79 -0.76 -16.11
CA VAL A 97 -5.61 -0.55 -14.92
C VAL A 97 -7.10 -0.55 -15.32
N SER A 98 -7.88 -1.38 -14.66
CA SER A 98 -9.34 -1.33 -14.65
C SER A 98 -9.83 -0.79 -13.32
N VAL A 99 -10.84 0.05 -13.36
CA VAL A 99 -11.47 0.66 -12.19
C VAL A 99 -12.96 0.33 -12.18
N VAL A 100 -13.49 -0.13 -11.06
CA VAL A 100 -14.94 -0.26 -10.85
C VAL A 100 -15.37 0.69 -9.74
N THR A 101 -16.35 1.52 -10.04
CA THR A 101 -16.86 2.55 -9.13
C THR A 101 -18.39 2.68 -9.29
N PRO A 102 -19.12 3.19 -8.28
CA PRO A 102 -20.55 3.42 -8.41
C PRO A 102 -20.91 4.25 -9.64
N ARG A 103 -22.06 3.96 -10.25
CA ARG A 103 -22.56 4.63 -11.47
C ARG A 103 -22.62 6.15 -11.32
N SER A 104 -23.03 6.65 -10.15
CA SER A 104 -23.16 8.10 -9.87
C SER A 104 -21.83 8.87 -9.96
N VAL A 105 -20.70 8.21 -9.69
CA VAL A 105 -19.38 8.85 -9.72
C VAL A 105 -18.53 8.40 -10.92
N TRP A 106 -19.04 7.45 -11.73
CA TRP A 106 -18.32 6.88 -12.87
C TRP A 106 -17.82 7.94 -13.85
N SER A 107 -18.66 8.89 -14.24
CA SER A 107 -18.27 9.93 -15.19
C SER A 107 -17.13 10.82 -14.67
N ASN A 108 -17.14 11.15 -13.38
CA ASN A 108 -16.09 11.95 -12.75
C ASN A 108 -14.75 11.19 -12.72
N VAL A 109 -14.81 9.89 -12.39
CA VAL A 109 -13.61 9.03 -12.38
C VAL A 109 -13.08 8.85 -13.80
N ALA A 110 -13.96 8.54 -14.79
CA ALA A 110 -13.58 8.37 -16.18
C ALA A 110 -12.97 9.65 -16.78
N ALA A 111 -13.52 10.82 -16.46
CA ALA A 111 -12.96 12.10 -16.90
C ALA A 111 -11.55 12.38 -16.33
N SER A 112 -11.26 11.85 -15.13
CA SER A 112 -9.97 12.02 -14.46
C SER A 112 -8.92 10.98 -14.85
N MET A 113 -9.31 9.92 -15.57
CA MET A 113 -8.48 8.75 -15.88
C MET A 113 -8.46 8.45 -17.37
N LYS A 114 -7.50 9.05 -18.10
CA LYS A 114 -7.38 8.86 -19.56
C LYS A 114 -6.81 7.50 -19.95
N GLU A 115 -5.94 6.92 -19.10
CA GLU A 115 -5.19 5.69 -19.38
C GLU A 115 -5.83 4.45 -18.74
N ALA A 116 -6.85 4.60 -17.89
CA ALA A 116 -7.54 3.47 -17.24
C ALA A 116 -8.89 3.17 -17.88
N MET A 117 -9.29 1.93 -17.84
CA MET A 117 -10.66 1.49 -18.19
C MET A 117 -11.54 1.64 -16.95
N VAL A 118 -12.58 2.46 -17.05
CA VAL A 118 -13.48 2.74 -15.92
C VAL A 118 -14.85 2.14 -16.18
N PHE A 119 -15.34 1.33 -15.26
CA PHE A 119 -16.61 0.61 -15.34
C PHE A 119 -17.56 1.10 -14.25
N ALA A 120 -18.82 1.33 -14.67
CA ALA A 120 -19.89 1.67 -13.73
C ALA A 120 -20.44 0.39 -13.08
N GLY A 121 -20.33 0.29 -11.76
CA GLY A 121 -20.96 -0.76 -10.95
C GLY A 121 -22.37 -0.35 -10.53
N GLU A 122 -23.21 -1.35 -10.22
CA GLU A 122 -24.51 -1.11 -9.61
C GLU A 122 -24.35 -0.54 -8.20
N GLU A 123 -25.24 0.38 -7.83
CA GLU A 123 -25.11 1.15 -6.60
C GLU A 123 -26.43 1.22 -5.81
N THR A 124 -26.29 1.49 -4.52
CA THR A 124 -27.41 1.84 -3.65
C THR A 124 -27.87 3.27 -3.85
N THR A 125 -29.01 3.64 -3.27
CA THR A 125 -29.48 5.05 -3.26
C THR A 125 -28.52 6.00 -2.52
N SER A 126 -27.63 5.48 -1.67
CA SER A 126 -26.60 6.27 -0.99
C SER A 126 -25.29 6.38 -1.81
N GLY A 127 -25.24 5.86 -3.04
CA GLY A 127 -24.09 5.99 -3.94
C GLY A 127 -22.88 5.15 -3.55
N VAL A 128 -23.10 3.96 -2.97
CA VAL A 128 -22.08 2.94 -2.72
C VAL A 128 -22.40 1.68 -3.54
N LEU A 129 -21.37 0.86 -3.86
CA LEU A 129 -21.55 -0.38 -4.61
C LEU A 129 -22.46 -1.37 -3.88
N THR A 130 -23.34 -2.03 -4.62
CA THR A 130 -24.16 -3.16 -4.12
C THR A 130 -23.37 -4.47 -4.20
N PRO A 131 -23.77 -5.54 -3.49
CA PRO A 131 -23.15 -6.87 -3.63
C PRO A 131 -23.14 -7.41 -5.06
N ASP A 132 -24.13 -7.03 -5.87
CA ASP A 132 -24.26 -7.45 -7.28
C ASP A 132 -23.66 -6.43 -8.26
N PHE A 133 -22.73 -5.59 -7.82
CA PHE A 133 -22.17 -4.46 -8.57
C PHE A 133 -21.43 -4.82 -9.87
N TRP A 134 -21.17 -6.07 -10.15
CA TRP A 134 -20.24 -6.53 -11.19
C TRP A 134 -20.62 -6.10 -12.61
N PRO A 135 -19.88 -5.17 -13.24
CA PRO A 135 -20.09 -4.85 -14.66
C PRO A 135 -19.71 -6.02 -15.57
N ALA A 136 -20.29 -6.05 -16.77
CA ALA A 136 -19.86 -7.00 -17.77
C ALA A 136 -18.37 -6.82 -18.09
N GLY A 137 -17.62 -7.91 -18.17
CA GLY A 137 -16.19 -7.92 -18.49
C GLY A 137 -15.23 -7.83 -17.29
N VAL A 138 -15.71 -7.58 -16.06
CA VAL A 138 -14.87 -7.56 -14.85
C VAL A 138 -15.30 -8.59 -13.78
N LYS A 139 -16.23 -9.48 -14.11
CA LYS A 139 -16.74 -10.53 -13.19
C LYS A 139 -15.70 -11.60 -12.84
N ASP A 140 -14.81 -11.92 -13.76
CA ASP A 140 -13.77 -12.91 -13.54
C ASP A 140 -12.50 -12.25 -13.01
N LEU A 141 -12.30 -12.35 -11.70
CA LEU A 141 -11.13 -11.78 -11.04
C LEU A 141 -9.81 -12.43 -11.47
N LYS A 142 -9.84 -13.64 -12.07
CA LYS A 142 -8.65 -14.32 -12.60
C LYS A 142 -8.11 -13.67 -13.88
N ALA A 143 -8.88 -12.79 -14.51
CA ALA A 143 -8.44 -12.01 -15.68
C ALA A 143 -7.46 -10.88 -15.29
N PHE A 144 -7.24 -10.66 -13.99
CA PHE A 144 -6.35 -9.64 -13.46
C PHE A 144 -5.16 -10.30 -12.74
N ASP A 145 -4.05 -9.57 -12.67
CA ASP A 145 -2.85 -10.03 -11.97
C ASP A 145 -2.87 -9.63 -10.48
N ALA A 146 -3.61 -8.58 -10.11
CA ALA A 146 -3.87 -8.20 -8.73
C ALA A 146 -5.14 -7.35 -8.61
N VAL A 147 -5.69 -7.30 -7.40
CA VAL A 147 -6.92 -6.53 -7.08
C VAL A 147 -6.66 -5.63 -5.89
N LEU A 148 -7.14 -4.38 -5.94
CA LEU A 148 -7.20 -3.44 -4.82
C LEU A 148 -8.66 -3.12 -4.51
N VAL A 149 -9.02 -3.18 -3.23
CA VAL A 149 -10.37 -2.83 -2.76
C VAL A 149 -10.29 -1.85 -1.59
N GLY A 150 -11.16 -0.86 -1.59
CA GLY A 150 -11.39 -0.02 -0.43
C GLY A 150 -11.25 1.48 -0.60
N PRO A 151 -10.37 2.03 -1.45
CA PRO A 151 -10.21 3.47 -1.58
C PRO A 151 -11.56 4.19 -1.77
N GLY A 152 -12.00 4.93 -0.74
CA GLY A 152 -13.22 5.74 -0.79
C GLY A 152 -14.53 4.99 -1.03
N MET A 153 -14.63 3.69 -0.71
CA MET A 153 -15.82 2.89 -1.03
C MET A 153 -17.00 3.08 -0.07
N GLY A 154 -16.75 3.62 1.12
CA GLY A 154 -17.74 3.74 2.19
C GLY A 154 -17.70 2.58 3.17
N THR A 155 -18.46 2.73 4.27
CA THR A 155 -18.46 1.76 5.40
C THR A 155 -19.84 1.20 5.73
N GLN A 156 -20.80 1.35 4.80
CA GLN A 156 -22.15 0.81 4.92
C GLN A 156 -22.11 -0.74 4.90
N ASP A 157 -23.16 -1.38 5.36
CA ASP A 157 -23.25 -2.85 5.41
C ASP A 157 -23.12 -3.47 3.99
N GLU A 158 -23.61 -2.81 2.95
CA GLU A 158 -23.44 -3.23 1.55
C GLU A 158 -21.95 -3.27 1.16
N CYS A 159 -21.17 -2.27 1.56
CA CYS A 159 -19.71 -2.26 1.30
C CYS A 159 -19.03 -3.47 1.98
N ARG A 160 -19.47 -3.83 3.19
CA ARG A 160 -18.97 -5.03 3.86
C ARG A 160 -19.29 -6.30 3.06
N LEU A 161 -20.51 -6.44 2.55
CA LEU A 161 -20.89 -7.58 1.71
C LEU A 161 -20.07 -7.67 0.42
N VAL A 162 -19.79 -6.53 -0.22
CA VAL A 162 -18.90 -6.43 -1.39
C VAL A 162 -17.49 -6.93 -1.05
N VAL A 163 -16.90 -6.44 0.04
CA VAL A 163 -15.56 -6.86 0.47
C VAL A 163 -15.51 -8.35 0.78
N MET A 164 -16.53 -8.87 1.47
CA MET A 164 -16.65 -10.30 1.77
C MET A 164 -16.74 -11.18 0.51
N ASP A 165 -17.53 -10.76 -0.49
CA ASP A 165 -17.64 -11.47 -1.76
C ASP A 165 -16.30 -11.51 -2.49
N ILE A 166 -15.61 -10.38 -2.56
CA ILE A 166 -14.29 -10.27 -3.20
C ILE A 166 -13.27 -11.18 -2.50
N ILE A 167 -13.16 -11.15 -1.17
CA ILE A 167 -12.22 -12.00 -0.41
C ILE A 167 -12.46 -13.50 -0.71
N ARG A 168 -13.73 -13.92 -0.79
CA ARG A 168 -14.08 -15.33 -1.07
C ARG A 168 -13.75 -15.75 -2.50
N ARG A 169 -13.93 -14.84 -3.47
CA ARG A 169 -13.80 -15.13 -4.91
C ARG A 169 -12.40 -14.90 -5.45
N CYS A 170 -11.62 -14.01 -4.82
CA CYS A 170 -10.32 -13.61 -5.32
C CYS A 170 -9.32 -14.79 -5.25
N LYS A 171 -8.59 -15.00 -6.35
CA LYS A 171 -7.54 -16.02 -6.49
C LYS A 171 -6.18 -15.43 -6.84
N VAL A 172 -6.14 -14.13 -7.06
CA VAL A 172 -4.94 -13.34 -7.35
C VAL A 172 -4.60 -12.45 -6.14
N PRO A 173 -3.39 -11.90 -6.01
CA PRO A 173 -3.04 -11.03 -4.89
C PRO A 173 -4.07 -9.93 -4.66
N LEU A 174 -4.49 -9.74 -3.41
CA LEU A 174 -5.55 -8.84 -2.99
C LEU A 174 -5.02 -7.81 -1.99
N VAL A 175 -5.15 -6.52 -2.31
CA VAL A 175 -4.86 -5.42 -1.40
C VAL A 175 -6.16 -4.91 -0.78
N LEU A 176 -6.21 -4.85 0.55
CA LEU A 176 -7.30 -4.26 1.33
C LEU A 176 -6.78 -2.97 2.00
N ASP A 177 -7.36 -1.84 1.63
CA ASP A 177 -7.00 -0.53 2.19
C ASP A 177 -8.24 0.25 2.63
N ALA A 178 -8.06 1.21 3.50
CA ALA A 178 -9.04 2.21 3.90
C ALA A 178 -10.39 1.56 4.31
N ASP A 179 -11.47 1.87 3.56
CA ASP A 179 -12.81 1.42 3.93
C ASP A 179 -12.97 -0.10 3.82
N ALA A 180 -12.17 -0.81 2.99
CA ALA A 180 -12.18 -2.28 3.01
C ALA A 180 -11.67 -2.87 4.33
N LEU A 181 -10.84 -2.14 5.08
CA LEU A 181 -10.45 -2.53 6.44
C LEU A 181 -11.49 -2.07 7.47
N ASN A 182 -12.08 -0.89 7.27
CA ASN A 182 -13.03 -0.28 8.20
C ASN A 182 -14.37 -1.02 8.29
N VAL A 183 -14.78 -1.75 7.23
CA VAL A 183 -16.03 -2.53 7.23
C VAL A 183 -15.94 -3.82 8.02
N HIS A 184 -14.75 -4.27 8.40
CA HIS A 184 -14.59 -5.46 9.23
C HIS A 184 -15.09 -5.18 10.66
N LYS A 185 -15.98 -6.03 11.13
CA LYS A 185 -16.46 -6.00 12.51
C LYS A 185 -15.48 -6.73 13.42
N ARG A 186 -15.39 -6.30 14.67
CA ARG A 186 -14.63 -6.99 15.72
C ARG A 186 -14.89 -8.49 15.67
N ARG A 187 -13.83 -9.33 15.59
CA ARG A 187 -13.89 -10.79 15.48
C ARG A 187 -14.24 -11.34 14.08
N ASP A 188 -14.22 -10.52 13.05
CA ASP A 188 -14.37 -11.01 11.68
C ASP A 188 -13.13 -11.83 11.30
N ARG A 189 -13.32 -13.13 11.03
CA ARG A 189 -12.23 -14.06 10.65
C ARG A 189 -12.21 -14.32 9.15
N LEU A 190 -12.70 -13.38 8.36
CA LEU A 190 -12.84 -13.60 6.92
C LEU A 190 -11.49 -13.58 6.19
N ILE A 191 -10.59 -12.66 6.55
CA ILE A 191 -9.29 -12.53 5.88
C ILE A 191 -8.48 -13.83 5.93
N PRO A 192 -8.37 -14.55 7.09
CA PRO A 192 -7.68 -15.84 7.13
C PRO A 192 -8.30 -16.92 6.25
N THR A 193 -9.54 -16.76 5.76
CA THR A 193 -10.19 -17.71 4.85
C THR A 193 -9.92 -17.42 3.37
N ALA A 194 -9.25 -16.33 3.05
CA ALA A 194 -8.86 -16.01 1.68
C ALA A 194 -7.98 -17.12 1.11
N THR A 195 -8.21 -17.44 -0.16
CA THR A 195 -7.42 -18.46 -0.87
C THR A 195 -6.31 -17.85 -1.73
N CYS A 196 -6.14 -16.54 -1.63
CA CYS A 196 -5.09 -15.75 -2.27
C CYS A 196 -4.23 -15.05 -1.23
N ALA A 197 -3.08 -14.52 -1.65
CA ALA A 197 -2.26 -13.66 -0.81
C ALA A 197 -2.99 -12.33 -0.57
N VAL A 198 -3.15 -11.96 0.69
CA VAL A 198 -3.78 -10.70 1.11
C VAL A 198 -2.72 -9.75 1.65
N ILE A 199 -2.78 -8.48 1.24
CA ILE A 199 -2.03 -7.38 1.81
C ILE A 199 -3.02 -6.43 2.49
N MET A 200 -2.74 -6.04 3.72
CA MET A 200 -3.47 -5.03 4.47
C MET A 200 -2.59 -3.81 4.66
N THR A 201 -3.15 -2.61 4.46
CA THR A 201 -2.40 -1.35 4.59
C THR A 201 -3.00 -0.43 5.67
N PRO A 202 -3.19 -0.89 6.93
CA PRO A 202 -3.81 -0.09 7.96
C PRO A 202 -2.90 1.05 8.45
N HIS A 203 -3.50 2.21 8.75
CA HIS A 203 -2.92 3.14 9.70
C HIS A 203 -3.21 2.69 11.15
N PRO A 204 -2.54 3.23 12.20
CA PRO A 204 -2.72 2.73 13.56
C PRO A 204 -4.19 2.68 14.03
N GLY A 205 -5.00 3.69 13.65
CA GLY A 205 -6.43 3.69 14.01
C GLY A 205 -7.27 2.63 13.28
N GLU A 206 -6.94 2.28 12.04
CA GLU A 206 -7.57 1.17 11.30
C GLU A 206 -7.18 -0.17 11.92
N LEU A 207 -5.90 -0.35 12.26
CA LEU A 207 -5.43 -1.58 12.89
C LEU A 207 -6.04 -1.76 14.28
N ALA A 208 -6.12 -0.70 15.08
CA ALA A 208 -6.74 -0.72 16.39
C ALA A 208 -8.21 -1.17 16.33
N ARG A 209 -8.99 -0.61 15.38
CA ARG A 209 -10.40 -1.05 15.15
C ARG A 209 -10.47 -2.51 14.73
N PHE A 210 -9.62 -2.93 13.78
CA PHE A 210 -9.59 -4.30 13.27
C PHE A 210 -9.23 -5.31 14.37
N MET A 211 -8.18 -5.01 15.16
CA MET A 211 -7.71 -5.87 16.26
C MET A 211 -8.57 -5.76 17.52
N ALA A 212 -9.48 -4.78 17.57
CA ALA A 212 -10.28 -4.43 18.74
C ALA A 212 -9.42 -4.01 19.95
N GLU A 213 -8.43 -3.21 19.69
CA GLU A 213 -7.49 -2.62 20.64
C GLU A 213 -7.59 -1.09 20.60
N ASP A 214 -6.92 -0.40 21.52
CA ASP A 214 -6.78 1.05 21.45
C ASP A 214 -5.57 1.48 20.60
N VAL A 215 -5.61 2.72 20.12
CA VAL A 215 -4.56 3.27 19.26
C VAL A 215 -3.24 3.43 20.03
N ALA A 216 -3.30 3.72 21.33
CA ALA A 216 -2.11 3.88 22.17
C ALA A 216 -1.38 2.54 22.32
N GLY A 217 -2.11 1.43 22.49
CA GLY A 217 -1.55 0.08 22.51
C GLY A 217 -0.84 -0.29 21.21
N ILE A 218 -1.44 0.02 20.05
CA ILE A 218 -0.79 -0.18 18.75
C ILE A 218 0.49 0.66 18.62
N GLN A 219 0.46 1.91 19.08
CA GLN A 219 1.58 2.84 18.94
C GLN A 219 2.70 2.59 19.94
N SER A 220 2.43 1.99 21.10
CA SER A 220 3.44 1.68 22.13
C SER A 220 4.45 0.63 21.65
N ASP A 221 4.00 -0.39 20.90
CA ASP A 221 4.85 -1.36 20.22
C ASP A 221 4.28 -1.72 18.85
N ARG A 222 4.66 -0.92 17.86
CA ARG A 222 4.19 -1.07 16.47
C ARG A 222 4.66 -2.37 15.82
N LEU A 223 5.85 -2.86 16.21
CA LEU A 223 6.39 -4.11 15.68
C LEU A 223 5.60 -5.31 16.18
N ASP A 224 5.35 -5.37 17.49
CA ASP A 224 4.51 -6.41 18.07
C ASP A 224 3.09 -6.37 17.54
N ALA A 225 2.46 -5.19 17.47
CA ALA A 225 1.12 -5.01 16.89
C ALA A 225 1.05 -5.54 15.44
N CYS A 226 2.09 -5.27 14.64
CA CYS A 226 2.18 -5.76 13.27
C CYS A 226 2.29 -7.29 13.22
N ARG A 227 3.13 -7.90 14.07
CA ARG A 227 3.28 -9.37 14.18
C ARG A 227 1.98 -10.05 14.60
N ARG A 228 1.30 -9.53 15.61
CA ARG A 228 -0.02 -10.04 16.04
C ARG A 228 -1.07 -9.97 14.93
N ALA A 229 -1.07 -8.88 14.15
CA ALA A 229 -1.96 -8.75 13.00
C ALA A 229 -1.64 -9.79 11.91
N VAL A 230 -0.36 -10.03 11.60
CA VAL A 230 0.08 -11.10 10.67
C VAL A 230 -0.37 -12.47 11.17
N GLU A 231 -0.19 -12.78 12.45
CA GLU A 231 -0.61 -14.05 13.04
C GLU A 231 -2.12 -14.25 12.93
N ALA A 232 -2.90 -13.22 13.24
CA ALA A 232 -4.36 -13.26 13.23
C ALA A 232 -4.95 -13.36 11.83
N THR A 233 -4.31 -12.75 10.81
CA THR A 233 -4.88 -12.60 9.46
C THR A 233 -4.19 -13.46 8.40
N LYS A 234 -2.96 -13.89 8.63
CA LYS A 234 -2.06 -14.50 7.65
C LYS A 234 -1.73 -13.57 6.46
N ALA A 235 -2.11 -12.32 6.53
CA ALA A 235 -1.85 -11.31 5.51
C ALA A 235 -0.44 -10.71 5.66
N THR A 236 0.07 -10.14 4.57
CA THR A 236 1.14 -9.14 4.67
C THR A 236 0.55 -7.85 5.25
N VAL A 237 1.12 -7.33 6.31
CA VAL A 237 0.62 -6.14 7.01
C VAL A 237 1.59 -4.98 6.79
N VAL A 238 1.07 -3.86 6.29
CA VAL A 238 1.78 -2.58 6.11
C VAL A 238 1.22 -1.60 7.13
N LEU A 239 1.81 -1.49 8.29
CA LEU A 239 1.38 -0.56 9.34
C LEU A 239 1.92 0.84 9.06
N LYS A 240 1.06 1.68 8.46
CA LYS A 240 1.37 3.05 8.01
C LYS A 240 1.76 3.98 9.16
N GLY A 241 2.60 4.97 8.87
CA GLY A 241 3.02 6.04 9.78
C GLY A 241 4.50 6.35 9.64
N ALA A 242 5.02 7.28 10.45
CA ALA A 242 6.47 7.50 10.55
C ALA A 242 7.14 6.18 10.98
N GLY A 243 8.16 5.72 10.23
CA GLY A 243 8.67 4.37 10.40
C GLY A 243 7.62 3.32 10.04
N THR A 244 7.08 3.36 8.82
CA THR A 244 6.13 2.33 8.33
C THR A 244 6.77 0.95 8.42
N ILE A 245 6.06 0.00 9.06
CA ILE A 245 6.52 -1.39 9.22
C ILE A 245 5.79 -2.28 8.23
N VAL A 246 6.54 -3.16 7.55
CA VAL A 246 5.99 -4.24 6.71
C VAL A 246 6.35 -5.57 7.33
N ALA A 247 5.37 -6.43 7.58
CA ALA A 247 5.56 -7.76 8.14
C ALA A 247 4.69 -8.80 7.41
N ALA A 248 5.21 -10.01 7.29
CA ALA A 248 4.49 -11.16 6.73
C ALA A 248 4.97 -12.46 7.40
N SER A 249 4.17 -13.52 7.28
CA SER A 249 4.54 -14.83 7.82
C SER A 249 5.77 -15.40 7.10
N GLY A 250 6.78 -15.83 7.85
CA GLY A 250 8.02 -16.37 7.29
C GLY A 250 9.01 -15.33 6.78
N GLU A 251 8.68 -14.04 6.83
CA GLU A 251 9.55 -12.93 6.44
C GLU A 251 10.03 -12.17 7.68
N LYS A 252 11.24 -11.64 7.59
CA LYS A 252 11.74 -10.73 8.62
C LYS A 252 11.08 -9.37 8.45
N PRO A 253 10.47 -8.80 9.51
CA PRO A 253 9.84 -7.49 9.41
C PRO A 253 10.83 -6.41 8.98
N VAL A 254 10.35 -5.45 8.18
CA VAL A 254 11.17 -4.33 7.70
C VAL A 254 10.54 -2.99 8.06
N VAL A 255 11.37 -1.96 8.25
CA VAL A 255 10.94 -0.58 8.51
C VAL A 255 11.39 0.35 7.40
N ASN A 256 10.50 1.23 6.98
CA ASN A 256 10.77 2.29 6.01
C ASN A 256 10.98 3.63 6.72
N MET A 257 12.11 4.27 6.44
CA MET A 257 12.48 5.57 7.01
C MET A 257 12.38 6.71 5.98
N THR A 258 11.99 6.43 4.74
CA THR A 258 11.71 7.48 3.75
C THR A 258 10.35 8.12 4.00
N GLY A 259 10.19 9.34 3.55
CA GLY A 259 8.99 10.13 3.75
C GLY A 259 9.16 11.23 4.79
N ASN A 260 8.20 12.12 4.84
CA ASN A 260 8.25 13.31 5.69
C ASN A 260 6.83 13.70 6.18
N PRO A 261 6.74 14.59 7.19
CA PRO A 261 5.43 15.00 7.74
C PRO A 261 4.45 15.64 6.74
N GLY A 262 4.94 16.18 5.61
CA GLY A 262 4.09 16.72 4.54
C GLY A 262 3.18 15.69 3.90
N MET A 263 3.51 14.39 4.05
CA MET A 263 2.68 13.28 3.59
C MET A 263 1.46 13.00 4.47
N ALA A 264 1.34 13.63 5.65
CA ALA A 264 0.20 13.48 6.56
C ALA A 264 -1.03 14.25 6.03
N LYS A 265 -1.52 13.86 4.86
CA LYS A 265 -2.66 14.47 4.14
C LYS A 265 -3.57 13.39 3.56
N GLY A 266 -4.85 13.76 3.36
CA GLY A 266 -5.81 12.90 2.69
C GLY A 266 -5.31 12.47 1.31
N GLY A 267 -5.48 11.19 0.99
CA GLY A 267 -5.06 10.61 -0.28
C GLY A 267 -3.69 9.91 -0.26
N SER A 268 -2.81 10.21 0.70
CA SER A 268 -1.49 9.55 0.76
C SER A 268 -1.60 8.03 0.93
N GLY A 269 -2.59 7.54 1.68
CA GLY A 269 -2.88 6.09 1.81
C GLY A 269 -3.28 5.48 0.49
N ASP A 270 -4.20 6.14 -0.24
CA ASP A 270 -4.68 5.67 -1.54
C ASP A 270 -3.53 5.56 -2.56
N VAL A 271 -2.58 6.51 -2.52
CA VAL A 271 -1.36 6.46 -3.35
C VAL A 271 -0.52 5.23 -3.01
N LEU A 272 -0.30 4.92 -1.72
CA LEU A 272 0.45 3.73 -1.30
C LEU A 272 -0.21 2.44 -1.81
N ALA A 273 -1.52 2.30 -1.58
CA ALA A 273 -2.27 1.13 -2.02
C ALA A 273 -2.21 0.96 -3.54
N GLY A 274 -2.28 2.09 -4.29
CA GLY A 274 -2.10 2.13 -5.74
C GLY A 274 -0.71 1.66 -6.19
N ILE A 275 0.35 2.12 -5.55
CA ILE A 275 1.73 1.67 -5.86
C ILE A 275 1.84 0.16 -5.61
N ILE A 276 1.39 -0.33 -4.45
CA ILE A 276 1.49 -1.75 -4.08
C ILE A 276 0.76 -2.63 -5.10
N VAL A 277 -0.52 -2.32 -5.44
CA VAL A 277 -1.26 -3.11 -6.43
C VAL A 277 -0.61 -3.06 -7.81
N GLY A 278 -0.05 -1.91 -8.21
CA GLY A 278 0.67 -1.77 -9.47
C GLY A 278 1.95 -2.61 -9.53
N LEU A 279 2.66 -2.76 -8.42
CA LEU A 279 3.84 -3.63 -8.30
C LEU A 279 3.47 -5.12 -8.29
N LEU A 280 2.38 -5.49 -7.61
CA LEU A 280 1.82 -6.84 -7.65
C LEU A 280 1.42 -7.23 -9.08
N GLY A 281 0.75 -6.33 -9.80
CA GLY A 281 0.39 -6.53 -11.20
C GLY A 281 1.59 -6.80 -12.10
N GLN A 282 2.75 -6.25 -11.77
CA GLN A 282 4.02 -6.52 -12.47
C GLN A 282 4.72 -7.81 -12.02
N GLY A 283 4.09 -8.61 -11.15
CA GLY A 283 4.57 -9.92 -10.74
C GLY A 283 5.47 -9.94 -9.50
N LEU A 284 5.60 -8.83 -8.76
CA LEU A 284 6.32 -8.85 -7.50
C LEU A 284 5.54 -9.66 -6.45
N ALA A 285 6.28 -10.44 -5.64
CA ALA A 285 5.69 -11.14 -4.49
C ALA A 285 5.10 -10.14 -3.47
N PRO A 286 4.06 -10.51 -2.71
CA PRO A 286 3.33 -9.61 -1.82
C PRO A 286 4.21 -8.82 -0.84
N PHE A 287 5.13 -9.48 -0.15
CA PHE A 287 6.06 -8.81 0.77
C PHE A 287 7.01 -7.86 0.02
N ALA A 288 7.57 -8.28 -1.11
CA ALA A 288 8.46 -7.46 -1.93
C ALA A 288 7.74 -6.23 -2.50
N ALA A 289 6.49 -6.39 -3.01
CA ALA A 289 5.67 -5.30 -3.51
C ALA A 289 5.33 -4.29 -2.39
N SER A 290 5.01 -4.78 -1.19
CA SER A 290 4.75 -3.93 -0.03
C SER A 290 5.98 -3.16 0.40
N ARG A 291 7.14 -3.82 0.53
CA ARG A 291 8.43 -3.22 0.88
C ARG A 291 8.85 -2.14 -0.13
N ALA A 292 8.78 -2.46 -1.43
CA ALA A 292 9.09 -1.51 -2.48
C ALA A 292 8.09 -0.34 -2.52
N GLY A 293 6.79 -0.63 -2.34
CA GLY A 293 5.73 0.37 -2.37
C GLY A 293 5.90 1.45 -1.31
N VAL A 294 6.20 1.07 -0.06
CA VAL A 294 6.40 2.05 1.03
C VAL A 294 7.66 2.88 0.81
N TYR A 295 8.73 2.27 0.28
CA TYR A 295 9.96 3.00 -0.05
C TYR A 295 9.74 4.01 -1.18
N ILE A 296 9.12 3.57 -2.29
CA ILE A 296 8.86 4.42 -3.46
C ILE A 296 7.97 5.60 -3.08
N GLN A 297 6.90 5.35 -2.32
CA GLN A 297 6.00 6.41 -1.86
C GLN A 297 6.73 7.42 -0.98
N GLY A 298 7.51 6.96 0.00
CA GLY A 298 8.25 7.83 0.90
C GLY A 298 9.27 8.70 0.17
N ARG A 299 10.08 8.09 -0.73
CA ARG A 299 11.05 8.83 -1.57
C ARG A 299 10.36 9.83 -2.50
N ALA A 300 9.22 9.48 -3.10
CA ALA A 300 8.44 10.40 -3.91
C ALA A 300 7.91 11.57 -3.06
N GLY A 301 7.45 11.29 -1.83
CA GLY A 301 7.07 12.32 -0.87
C GLY A 301 8.21 13.25 -0.48
N ASP A 302 9.43 12.71 -0.28
CA ASP A 302 10.62 13.53 0.02
C ASP A 302 10.99 14.45 -1.14
N ARG A 303 10.92 13.95 -2.39
CA ARG A 303 11.12 14.76 -3.59
C ARG A 303 10.08 15.87 -3.72
N ALA A 304 8.80 15.54 -3.51
CA ALA A 304 7.71 16.53 -3.53
C ALA A 304 7.92 17.61 -2.47
N ALA A 305 8.35 17.25 -1.26
CA ALA A 305 8.62 18.20 -0.18
C ALA A 305 9.80 19.15 -0.51
N LEU A 306 10.86 18.63 -1.16
CA LEU A 306 11.98 19.44 -1.61
C LEU A 306 11.57 20.46 -2.69
N ARG A 307 10.61 20.11 -3.54
CA ARG A 307 10.11 20.96 -4.62
C ARG A 307 9.07 21.99 -4.16
N LEU A 308 8.18 21.59 -3.22
CA LEU A 308 6.97 22.34 -2.88
C LEU A 308 6.87 22.74 -1.40
N SER A 309 7.77 22.32 -0.55
CA SER A 309 7.71 22.31 0.91
C SER A 309 6.76 21.22 1.48
N GLN A 310 7.03 20.81 2.73
CA GLN A 310 6.16 19.84 3.45
C GLN A 310 4.74 20.37 3.67
N ALA A 311 4.59 21.67 3.90
CA ALA A 311 3.27 22.29 4.12
C ALA A 311 2.43 22.37 2.84
N GLY A 312 3.07 22.63 1.69
CA GLY A 312 2.38 22.89 0.42
C GLY A 312 2.10 21.65 -0.43
N MET A 313 2.85 20.55 -0.25
CA MET A 313 2.66 19.34 -1.05
C MET A 313 1.31 18.68 -0.82
N LEU A 314 0.80 17.99 -1.84
CA LEU A 314 -0.44 17.21 -1.85
C LEU A 314 -0.14 15.75 -2.25
N ALA A 315 -1.11 14.85 -2.06
CA ALA A 315 -0.98 13.45 -2.47
C ALA A 315 -0.68 13.27 -3.98
N ARG A 316 -1.25 14.13 -4.84
CA ARG A 316 -0.96 14.12 -6.28
C ARG A 316 0.50 14.46 -6.60
N ASP A 317 1.15 15.28 -5.80
CA ASP A 317 2.56 15.63 -6.01
C ASP A 317 3.47 14.43 -5.73
N ILE A 318 3.07 13.54 -4.80
CA ILE A 318 3.72 12.24 -4.59
C ILE A 318 3.58 11.39 -5.85
N ILE A 319 2.37 11.31 -6.45
CA ILE A 319 2.12 10.55 -7.68
C ILE A 319 2.99 11.06 -8.83
N ASP A 320 3.15 12.37 -8.96
CA ASP A 320 3.96 12.99 -10.01
C ASP A 320 5.46 12.71 -9.84
N ASP A 321 5.92 12.49 -8.62
CA ASP A 321 7.32 12.17 -8.32
C ASP A 321 7.64 10.66 -8.34
N ILE A 322 6.65 9.74 -8.38
CA ILE A 322 6.87 8.28 -8.51
C ILE A 322 7.79 7.94 -9.71
N PRO A 323 7.57 8.44 -10.94
CA PRO A 323 8.39 8.08 -12.08
C PRO A 323 9.87 8.43 -11.92
N PHE A 324 10.18 9.49 -11.20
CA PHE A 324 11.56 9.90 -10.93
C PHE A 324 12.24 8.95 -9.95
N VAL A 325 11.52 8.50 -8.91
CA VAL A 325 12.02 7.48 -7.98
C VAL A 325 12.23 6.15 -8.72
N MET A 326 11.29 5.74 -9.57
CA MET A 326 11.44 4.54 -10.40
C MET A 326 12.66 4.62 -11.31
N ARG A 327 12.95 5.80 -11.88
CA ARG A 327 14.16 6.02 -12.68
C ARG A 327 15.44 5.88 -11.84
N GLU A 328 15.47 6.43 -10.63
CA GLU A 328 16.59 6.30 -9.69
C GLU A 328 16.86 4.83 -9.36
N LEU A 329 15.82 4.07 -9.01
CA LEU A 329 15.92 2.66 -8.65
C LEU A 329 16.30 1.74 -9.81
N CYS A 330 15.84 2.04 -11.03
CA CYS A 330 16.16 1.23 -12.21
C CYS A 330 17.51 1.58 -12.86
N GLY A 331 18.24 2.56 -12.34
CA GLY A 331 19.57 2.95 -12.84
C GLY A 331 19.58 3.57 -14.25
N ARG A 332 18.51 4.29 -14.63
CA ARG A 332 18.37 4.87 -15.99
C ARG A 332 17.85 6.29 -15.97
#